data_8d1ed151c830b71ac4a9efa51bcf9c89
#
_entry.id   8d1ed151c830b71ac4a9efa51bcf9c89
#
_cell.length_a   1.000
_cell.length_b   1.000
_cell.length_c   1.000
_cell.angle_alpha   90.00
_cell.angle_beta   90.00
_cell.angle_gamma   90.00
#
_symmetry.space_group_name_H-M   'P 1'
#
loop_
_entity.id
_entity.type
_entity.pdbx_description
1 polymer ?
#
loop_
_entity_poly.entity_id
_entity_poly.type
_entity_poly.pdbx_seq_one_letter_code
_entity_poly.pdbx_strand_id
1 'polypeptide(L)'
;SLGSVASLEHGLTVDGLARRCLGEFGRVAQVYGSPDAPVRRAAFFNGSLGDNGEDALAAGADVVVCGECGYHRALDLLTRGCAVIILGHDTSETPLVGVLEERVVELGVSPKNLLCLGTEPLWHSVDG
;
A
#
# COMPACT_ATOMS: atom_id res chain seq x y z
N SER A 1 -12.21 -7.05 -1.59
CA SER A 1 -11.72 -6.37 -0.43
C SER A 1 -11.33 -4.95 -0.77
N LEU A 2 -11.33 -4.14 0.25
CA LEU A 2 -11.07 -2.74 0.08
C LEU A 2 -9.62 -2.42 0.32
N GLY A 3 -9.13 -1.43 -0.40
CA GLY A 3 -7.81 -0.89 -0.18
C GLY A 3 -7.89 0.60 -0.02
N SER A 4 -6.76 1.21 0.24
CA SER A 4 -6.65 2.65 0.36
C SER A 4 -5.50 3.13 -0.48
N VAL A 5 -5.66 4.31 -1.07
CA VAL A 5 -4.58 4.97 -1.80
C VAL A 5 -4.29 6.28 -1.12
N ALA A 6 -3.04 6.57 -0.95
CA ALA A 6 -2.63 7.77 -0.24
C ALA A 6 -1.42 8.39 -0.88
N SER A 7 -1.35 9.72 -0.82
CA SER A 7 -0.14 10.43 -1.20
C SER A 7 0.86 10.33 -0.06
N LEU A 8 2.13 10.19 -0.43
CA LEU A 8 3.21 10.06 0.53
C LEU A 8 3.94 11.38 0.67
N GLU A 9 4.62 11.55 1.79
CA GLU A 9 5.41 12.75 1.99
C GLU A 9 6.55 12.81 0.97
N HIS A 10 6.95 14.03 0.67
CA HIS A 10 8.00 14.26 -0.32
C HIS A 10 9.32 13.65 0.13
N GLY A 11 10.02 13.03 -0.81
CA GLY A 11 11.33 12.48 -0.54
C GLY A 11 11.37 11.05 -0.04
N LEU A 12 10.21 10.41 0.09
CA LEU A 12 10.18 9.02 0.53
C LEU A 12 10.59 8.09 -0.60
N THR A 13 11.32 7.04 -0.25
CA THR A 13 11.75 6.01 -1.21
C THR A 13 11.10 4.68 -0.86
N VAL A 14 11.27 3.70 -1.75
CA VAL A 14 10.78 2.34 -1.51
C VAL A 14 11.33 1.83 -0.17
N ASP A 15 12.65 1.97 0.02
CA ASP A 15 13.27 1.51 1.26
C ASP A 15 12.73 2.27 2.48
N GLY A 16 12.57 3.57 2.34
CA GLY A 16 12.04 4.39 3.42
C GLY A 16 10.64 3.96 3.83
N LEU A 17 9.78 3.72 2.85
CA LEU A 17 8.43 3.25 3.16
C LEU A 17 8.46 1.85 3.77
N ALA A 18 9.30 0.96 3.25
CA ALA A 18 9.42 -0.39 3.79
C ALA A 18 9.85 -0.36 5.26
N ARG A 19 10.80 0.52 5.61
CA ARG A 19 11.24 0.67 6.99
C ARG A 19 10.12 1.17 7.89
N ARG A 20 9.31 2.10 7.40
CA ARG A 20 8.18 2.58 8.18
C ARG A 20 7.14 1.47 8.36
N CYS A 21 6.91 0.68 7.33
CA CYS A 21 6.02 -0.48 7.45
C CYS A 21 6.55 -1.45 8.49
N LEU A 22 7.85 -1.70 8.49
CA LEU A 22 8.45 -2.58 9.47
C LEU A 22 8.19 -2.05 10.89
N GLY A 23 8.33 -0.74 11.08
CA GLY A 23 8.08 -0.13 12.38
C GLY A 23 6.64 -0.24 12.83
N GLU A 24 5.69 -0.02 11.91
CA GLU A 24 4.28 0.01 12.28
C GLU A 24 3.61 -1.36 12.32
N PHE A 25 4.04 -2.26 11.46
CA PHE A 25 3.41 -3.58 11.36
C PHE A 25 4.27 -4.69 11.96
N GLY A 26 5.50 -4.38 12.30
CA GLY A 26 6.40 -5.36 12.93
C GLY A 26 7.05 -6.33 11.96
N ARG A 27 6.78 -6.22 10.68
CA ARG A 27 7.36 -7.13 9.71
C ARG A 27 7.28 -6.60 8.29
N VAL A 28 8.24 -7.02 7.49
CA VAL A 28 8.23 -6.89 6.03
C VAL A 28 8.88 -8.17 5.53
N ALA A 29 8.15 -8.93 4.74
CA ALA A 29 8.64 -10.21 4.26
C ALA A 29 9.46 -10.05 2.99
N GLN A 30 9.04 -9.15 2.09
CA GLN A 30 9.65 -9.06 0.78
C GLN A 30 9.39 -7.70 0.17
N VAL A 31 10.34 -7.20 -0.61
CA VAL A 31 10.21 -5.92 -1.31
C VAL A 31 10.64 -6.14 -2.76
N TYR A 32 9.80 -5.70 -3.68
CA TYR A 32 10.10 -5.68 -5.10
C TYR A 32 10.26 -4.22 -5.52
N GLY A 33 11.43 -3.88 -6.03
CA GLY A 33 11.70 -2.52 -6.47
C GLY A 33 13.04 -2.06 -5.97
N SER A 34 13.58 -1.02 -6.61
CA SER A 34 14.84 -0.45 -6.19
C SER A 34 14.67 0.27 -4.87
N PRO A 35 15.56 0.04 -3.89
CA PRO A 35 15.43 0.71 -2.59
C PRO A 35 15.40 2.23 -2.68
N ASP A 36 16.10 2.79 -3.64
CA ASP A 36 16.23 4.24 -3.78
C ASP A 36 15.16 4.85 -4.66
N ALA A 37 14.29 4.05 -5.26
CA ALA A 37 13.26 4.58 -6.13
C ALA A 37 12.31 5.47 -5.33
N PRO A 38 12.01 6.67 -5.83
CA PRO A 38 11.09 7.55 -5.14
C PRO A 38 9.66 7.02 -5.23
N VAL A 39 8.91 7.21 -4.16
CA VAL A 39 7.51 6.84 -4.15
C VAL A 39 6.68 8.04 -3.72
N ARG A 40 5.57 8.26 -4.41
CA ARG A 40 4.72 9.41 -4.17
C ARG A 40 3.30 9.03 -3.81
N ARG A 41 2.85 7.89 -4.27
CA ARG A 41 1.49 7.43 -4.01
C ARG A 41 1.50 5.94 -3.75
N ALA A 42 0.98 5.55 -2.60
CA ALA A 42 0.94 4.16 -2.19
C ALA A 42 -0.48 3.65 -2.16
N ALA A 43 -0.66 2.39 -2.55
CA ALA A 43 -1.93 1.70 -2.38
C ALA A 43 -1.72 0.62 -1.32
N PHE A 44 -2.65 0.53 -0.40
CA PHE A 44 -2.58 -0.39 0.73
C PHE A 44 -3.76 -1.35 0.65
N PHE A 45 -3.50 -2.64 0.73
CA PHE A 45 -4.55 -3.66 0.67
C PHE A 45 -4.38 -4.66 1.81
N ASN A 46 -5.50 -5.03 2.41
CA ASN A 46 -5.50 -6.09 3.41
C ASN A 46 -5.29 -7.43 2.73
N GLY A 47 -4.50 -8.30 3.36
CA GLY A 47 -4.33 -9.66 2.89
C GLY A 47 -3.69 -9.75 1.52
N SER A 48 -4.23 -10.63 0.69
CA SER A 48 -3.69 -10.88 -0.64
C SER A 48 -4.08 -9.78 -1.61
N LEU A 49 -3.14 -9.37 -2.45
CA LEU A 49 -3.41 -8.37 -3.46
C LEU A 49 -4.44 -8.85 -4.49
N GLY A 50 -4.36 -10.13 -4.89
CA GLY A 50 -5.27 -10.67 -5.88
C GLY A 50 -5.25 -9.85 -7.16
N ASP A 51 -6.43 -9.44 -7.62
CA ASP A 51 -6.57 -8.65 -8.84
C ASP A 51 -6.55 -7.15 -8.60
N ASN A 52 -6.32 -6.72 -7.37
CA ASN A 52 -6.39 -5.32 -7.03
C ASN A 52 -5.21 -4.49 -7.57
N GLY A 53 -4.21 -5.16 -8.13
CA GLY A 53 -3.08 -4.46 -8.72
C GLY A 53 -3.47 -3.50 -9.82
N GLU A 54 -4.47 -3.87 -10.64
CA GLU A 54 -4.93 -2.98 -11.71
C GLU A 54 -5.58 -1.73 -11.14
N ASP A 55 -6.33 -1.89 -10.05
CA ASP A 55 -6.96 -0.74 -9.40
C ASP A 55 -5.89 0.20 -8.84
N ALA A 56 -4.82 -0.35 -8.28
CA ALA A 56 -3.74 0.45 -7.75
C ALA A 56 -3.06 1.25 -8.86
N LEU A 57 -2.79 0.60 -9.98
CA LEU A 57 -2.17 1.28 -11.13
C LEU A 57 -3.09 2.37 -11.68
N ALA A 58 -4.37 2.08 -11.79
CA ALA A 58 -5.34 3.05 -12.29
C ALA A 58 -5.42 4.26 -11.38
N ALA A 59 -5.20 4.08 -10.09
CA ALA A 59 -5.20 5.17 -9.12
C ALA A 59 -3.87 5.93 -9.08
N GLY A 60 -2.91 5.53 -9.88
CA GLY A 60 -1.61 6.21 -9.95
C GLY A 60 -0.63 5.79 -8.88
N ALA A 61 -0.83 4.64 -8.26
CA ALA A 61 0.10 4.17 -7.25
C ALA A 61 1.44 3.78 -7.88
N ASP A 62 2.52 4.16 -7.24
CA ASP A 62 3.86 3.72 -7.64
C ASP A 62 4.44 2.74 -6.63
N VAL A 63 3.70 2.42 -5.60
CA VAL A 63 4.05 1.34 -4.68
C VAL A 63 2.76 0.74 -4.11
N VAL A 64 2.76 -0.56 -3.91
CA VAL A 64 1.67 -1.29 -3.29
C VAL A 64 2.18 -1.94 -2.02
N VAL A 65 1.41 -1.82 -0.94
CA VAL A 65 1.70 -2.50 0.33
C VAL A 65 0.56 -3.48 0.58
N CYS A 66 0.90 -4.75 0.76
CA CYS A 66 -0.12 -5.80 0.94
C CYS A 66 0.44 -6.91 1.82
N GLY A 67 -0.44 -7.79 2.26
CA GLY A 67 -0.02 -8.94 3.07
C GLY A 67 0.64 -10.02 2.23
N GLU A 68 0.09 -10.29 1.05
CA GLU A 68 0.61 -11.30 0.15
C GLU A 68 0.43 -10.88 -1.29
N CYS A 69 1.35 -11.32 -2.13
CA CYS A 69 1.26 -11.07 -3.56
C CYS A 69 2.04 -12.17 -4.27
N GLY A 70 1.44 -12.77 -5.28
CA GLY A 70 2.11 -13.80 -6.06
C GLY A 70 3.30 -13.23 -6.81
N TYR A 71 4.31 -14.07 -7.02
CA TYR A 71 5.57 -13.66 -7.65
C TYR A 71 5.35 -13.01 -9.01
N HIS A 72 4.57 -13.66 -9.87
CA HIS A 72 4.36 -13.15 -11.22
C HIS A 72 3.61 -11.82 -11.22
N ARG A 73 2.68 -11.66 -10.30
CA ARG A 73 1.92 -10.42 -10.19
C ARG A 73 2.83 -9.29 -9.68
N ALA A 74 3.69 -9.59 -8.73
CA ALA A 74 4.62 -8.59 -8.22
C ALA A 74 5.57 -8.14 -9.32
N LEU A 75 6.08 -9.07 -10.12
CA LEU A 75 6.95 -8.72 -11.24
C LEU A 75 6.22 -7.91 -12.30
N ASP A 76 4.98 -8.24 -12.57
CA ASP A 76 4.19 -7.48 -13.52
C ASP A 76 4.02 -6.02 -13.06
N LEU A 77 3.69 -5.83 -11.80
CA LEU A 77 3.55 -4.49 -11.24
C LEU A 77 4.87 -3.74 -11.32
N LEU A 78 5.95 -4.39 -10.96
CA LEU A 78 7.26 -3.76 -10.99
C LEU A 78 7.64 -3.34 -12.40
N THR A 79 7.37 -4.19 -13.38
CA THR A 79 7.63 -3.89 -14.79
C THR A 79 6.85 -2.66 -15.24
N ARG A 80 5.68 -2.45 -14.66
CA ARG A 80 4.82 -1.33 -14.99
C ARG A 80 5.06 -0.11 -14.09
N GLY A 81 6.18 -0.10 -13.38
CA GLY A 81 6.61 1.06 -12.60
C GLY A 81 6.07 1.11 -11.19
N CYS A 82 5.55 0.01 -10.68
CA CYS A 82 4.97 -0.02 -9.34
C CYS A 82 5.73 -1.01 -8.46
N ALA A 83 6.36 -0.50 -7.41
CA ALA A 83 7.05 -1.35 -6.44
C ALA A 83 6.03 -2.08 -5.57
N VAL A 84 6.45 -3.16 -4.93
CA VAL A 84 5.57 -3.95 -4.07
C VAL A 84 6.27 -4.24 -2.76
N ILE A 85 5.59 -3.95 -1.66
CA ILE A 85 6.05 -4.27 -0.32
C ILE A 85 5.10 -5.30 0.26
N ILE A 86 5.61 -6.48 0.55
CA ILE A 86 4.81 -7.59 1.06
C ILE A 86 5.12 -7.77 2.53
N LEU A 87 4.10 -7.62 3.36
CA LEU A 87 4.28 -7.71 4.81
C LEU A 87 4.36 -9.14 5.31
N GLY A 88 3.77 -10.07 4.57
CA GLY A 88 3.76 -11.46 4.97
C GLY A 88 2.47 -11.85 5.65
N HIS A 89 2.33 -13.12 5.88
CA HIS A 89 1.13 -13.66 6.50
C HIS A 89 1.07 -13.23 7.96
N ASP A 90 -0.08 -12.74 8.35
CA ASP A 90 -0.29 -12.25 9.69
C ASP A 90 -1.44 -13.00 10.34
N THR A 91 -1.16 -13.57 11.49
CA THR A 91 -2.18 -14.26 12.25
C THR A 91 -2.95 -13.32 13.17
N SER A 92 -2.53 -12.08 13.28
CA SER A 92 -3.24 -11.13 14.12
C SER A 92 -4.53 -10.69 13.43
N GLU A 93 -5.42 -10.14 14.19
CA GLU A 93 -6.71 -9.71 13.69
C GLU A 93 -6.68 -8.27 13.17
N THR A 94 -5.56 -7.60 13.29
CA THR A 94 -5.48 -6.19 12.96
C THR A 94 -5.42 -5.99 11.45
N PRO A 95 -6.42 -5.34 10.85
CA PRO A 95 -6.38 -5.08 9.41
C PRO A 95 -5.34 -4.01 9.08
N LEU A 96 -4.68 -4.20 7.95
CA LEU A 96 -3.68 -3.25 7.47
C LEU A 96 -4.28 -1.85 7.31
N VAL A 97 -5.44 -1.76 6.70
CA VAL A 97 -6.07 -0.48 6.43
C VAL A 97 -6.45 0.22 7.73
N GLY A 98 -6.88 -0.55 8.73
CA GLY A 98 -7.19 0.04 10.03
C GLY A 98 -5.97 0.65 10.70
N VAL A 99 -4.84 -0.04 10.63
CA VAL A 99 -3.60 0.51 11.18
C VAL A 99 -3.19 1.75 10.42
N LEU A 100 -3.36 1.73 9.10
CA LEU A 100 -3.04 2.88 8.27
C LEU A 100 -3.83 4.12 8.70
N GLU A 101 -5.12 3.95 8.95
CA GLU A 101 -5.95 5.08 9.35
C GLU A 101 -5.50 5.69 10.67
N GLU A 102 -4.97 4.86 11.57
CA GLU A 102 -4.52 5.33 12.87
C GLU A 102 -3.11 5.89 12.84
N ARG A 103 -2.31 5.43 11.90
CA ARG A 103 -0.88 5.72 11.88
C ARG A 103 -0.41 6.33 10.58
N VAL A 104 -1.29 7.11 9.91
CA VAL A 104 -0.97 7.63 8.59
C VAL A 104 0.29 8.51 8.61
N VAL A 105 0.42 9.34 9.63
CA VAL A 105 1.55 10.26 9.69
C VAL A 105 2.87 9.49 9.86
N GLU A 106 2.85 8.49 10.72
CA GLU A 106 4.06 7.68 10.98
C GLU A 106 4.48 6.90 9.74
N LEU A 107 3.55 6.58 8.87
CA LEU A 107 3.87 5.89 7.62
C LEU A 107 4.28 6.83 6.50
N GLY A 108 4.28 8.14 6.76
CA GLY A 108 4.64 9.10 5.73
C GLY A 108 3.49 9.44 4.79
N VAL A 109 2.27 9.15 5.20
CA VAL A 109 1.08 9.39 4.40
C VAL A 109 0.48 10.73 4.78
N SER A 110 0.07 11.50 3.76
CA SER A 110 -0.62 12.74 3.99
C SER A 110 -2.08 12.44 4.34
N PRO A 111 -2.56 12.81 5.53
CA PRO A 111 -3.93 12.48 5.92
C PRO A 111 -4.98 13.05 4.99
N LYS A 112 -4.67 14.18 4.35
CA LYS A 112 -5.64 14.85 3.50
C LYS A 112 -5.91 14.12 2.19
N ASN A 113 -5.02 13.22 1.82
CA ASN A 113 -5.09 12.56 0.52
C ASN A 113 -5.35 11.08 0.62
N LEU A 114 -5.85 10.63 1.76
CA LEU A 114 -6.18 9.22 1.93
C LEU A 114 -7.50 8.94 1.24
N LEU A 115 -7.47 8.08 0.24
CA LEU A 115 -8.64 7.66 -0.51
C LEU A 115 -8.83 6.17 -0.37
N CYS A 116 -10.06 5.75 -0.17
CA CYS A 116 -10.36 4.33 -0.13
C CYS A 116 -10.58 3.83 -1.55
N LEU A 117 -10.00 2.69 -1.85
CA LEU A 117 -10.23 1.98 -3.10
C LEU A 117 -11.26 0.91 -2.84
N GLY A 118 -12.14 0.75 -3.78
CA GLY A 118 -13.13 -0.28 -3.67
C GLY A 118 -14.21 -0.04 -4.67
N THR A 119 -15.07 -0.99 -4.80
CA THR A 119 -16.17 -0.91 -5.75
C THR A 119 -17.45 -0.45 -5.09
N GLU A 120 -17.39 -0.15 -3.81
CA GLU A 120 -18.58 0.23 -3.06
C GLU A 120 -18.81 1.72 -3.19
N PRO A 121 -19.64 2.14 -4.10
CA PRO A 121 -19.90 3.58 -4.24
C PRO A 121 -20.53 4.16 -3.00
N LEU A 122 -21.10 3.32 -2.20
CA LEU A 122 -21.79 3.73 -1.00
C LEU A 122 -20.94 4.50 -0.02
N TRP A 123 -19.73 4.07 0.20
CA TRP A 123 -18.94 4.73 1.23
C TRP A 123 -18.36 6.05 0.75
N HIS A 124 -18.45 6.34 -0.51
CA HIS A 124 -18.08 7.67 -0.99
C HIS A 124 -19.04 8.73 -0.49
N SER A 125 -20.30 8.38 -0.44
CA SER A 125 -21.28 9.35 0.05
C SER A 125 -21.09 9.60 1.53
N VAL A 126 -20.50 8.67 2.24
CA VAL A 126 -20.22 8.84 3.65
C VAL A 126 -19.11 9.85 3.84
N ASP A 127 -18.16 9.83 2.97
CA ASP A 127 -17.02 10.71 3.08
C ASP A 127 -17.37 12.13 2.76
N GLY A 128 -18.42 12.26 2.06
CA GLY A 128 -18.95 13.58 1.76
C GLY A 128 -17.92 14.58 1.50
#